data_b1ea4ff6b3b3f56a5459b69887ab7658
#
_entry.id   b1ea4ff6b3b3f56a5459b69887ab7658
#
_cell.length_a   1.000
_cell.length_b   1.000
_cell.length_c   1.000
_cell.angle_alpha   90.00
_cell.angle_beta   90.00
_cell.angle_gamma   90.00
#
_symmetry.space_group_name_H-M   'P 1'
#
loop_
_entity.id
_entity.type
_entity.pdbx_description
1 polymer ?
#
loop_
_entity_poly.entity_id
_entity_poly.type
_entity_poly.pdbx_seq_one_letter_code
_entity_poly.pdbx_strand_id
1 'polypeptide(L)'
;GVAVADFYPRITLIGNGMLQGIQPASLANWAALAYSIGPSISLPIFDGGRRTRTLELRKAQQQEAGIVYQRTVLGALHEVDNALTAYGAEQRRRDELARAVQQDRRAVALARERYEQGVADFLQVLTAQRALLAAEQDLADSTTTVSTNLVALYKALGGGWSNMPEVAVESV
;
A
#
# COMPACT_ATOMS: atom_id res chain seq x y z
N GLY A 1 3.31 -25.34 14.89
CA GLY A 1 2.44 -25.93 15.95
C GLY A 1 1.45 -26.96 15.43
N VAL A 2 0.45 -26.58 14.62
CA VAL A 2 -0.67 -27.47 14.23
C VAL A 2 -0.20 -28.71 13.47
N ALA A 3 0.67 -28.60 12.48
CA ALA A 3 1.17 -29.74 11.71
C ALA A 3 1.99 -30.74 12.55
N VAL A 4 2.54 -30.30 13.69
CA VAL A 4 3.21 -31.21 14.64
C VAL A 4 2.16 -31.90 15.51
N ALA A 5 1.09 -31.20 15.88
CA ALA A 5 -0.01 -31.77 16.67
C ALA A 5 -0.74 -32.91 15.92
N ASP A 6 -0.74 -32.91 14.59
CA ASP A 6 -1.34 -33.98 13.79
C ASP A 6 -0.62 -35.33 13.91
N PHE A 7 0.57 -35.40 14.53
CA PHE A 7 1.25 -36.68 14.83
C PHE A 7 0.77 -37.29 16.12
N TYR A 8 0.02 -36.59 16.95
CA TYR A 8 -0.50 -37.04 18.23
C TYR A 8 -1.95 -37.56 18.12
N PRO A 9 -2.40 -38.42 19.06
CA PRO A 9 -3.79 -38.84 19.10
C PRO A 9 -4.74 -37.61 19.26
N ARG A 10 -5.80 -37.58 18.46
CA ARG A 10 -6.88 -36.61 18.60
C ARG A 10 -7.96 -37.20 19.50
N ILE A 11 -8.23 -36.50 20.60
CA ILE A 11 -9.31 -36.87 21.52
C ILE A 11 -10.44 -35.85 21.29
N THR A 12 -11.63 -36.35 20.97
CA THR A 12 -12.83 -35.54 20.75
C THR A 12 -13.99 -36.09 21.59
N LEU A 13 -14.81 -35.19 22.15
CA LEU A 13 -16.08 -35.58 22.76
C LEU A 13 -17.17 -35.37 21.71
N ILE A 14 -17.88 -36.43 21.40
CA ILE A 14 -18.97 -36.41 20.41
C ILE A 14 -20.28 -36.56 21.14
N GLY A 15 -21.21 -35.64 20.90
CA GLY A 15 -22.60 -35.69 21.37
C GLY A 15 -23.56 -35.62 20.19
N ASN A 16 -24.44 -36.57 20.09
CA ASN A 16 -25.51 -36.59 19.08
C ASN A 16 -26.86 -36.67 19.77
N GLY A 17 -27.83 -35.90 19.31
CA GLY A 17 -29.23 -35.99 19.71
C GLY A 17 -30.12 -36.07 18.48
N MET A 18 -31.02 -36.99 18.45
CA MET A 18 -32.00 -37.16 17.37
C MET A 18 -33.38 -37.48 17.91
N LEU A 19 -34.41 -37.02 17.21
CA LEU A 19 -35.79 -37.47 17.45
C LEU A 19 -36.11 -38.60 16.45
N GLN A 20 -36.47 -39.75 16.96
CA GLN A 20 -36.79 -40.91 16.15
C GLN A 20 -38.19 -41.39 16.46
N GLY A 21 -39.06 -41.38 15.44
CA GLY A 21 -40.44 -41.84 15.57
C GLY A 21 -40.99 -42.39 14.25
N ILE A 22 -41.81 -43.39 14.33
CA ILE A 22 -42.45 -44.03 13.15
C ILE A 22 -43.68 -43.19 12.68
N GLN A 23 -44.27 -42.43 13.58
CA GLN A 23 -45.42 -41.55 13.28
C GLN A 23 -45.11 -40.09 13.67
N PRO A 24 -45.61 -39.11 12.92
CA PRO A 24 -45.36 -37.68 13.25
C PRO A 24 -45.81 -37.27 14.66
N ALA A 25 -46.89 -37.84 15.15
CA ALA A 25 -47.41 -37.58 16.50
C ALA A 25 -46.48 -38.14 17.62
N SER A 26 -45.65 -39.13 17.35
CA SER A 26 -44.74 -39.71 18.34
C SER A 26 -43.46 -38.91 18.53
N LEU A 27 -43.14 -38.00 17.61
CA LEU A 27 -41.94 -37.12 17.70
C LEU A 27 -42.00 -36.08 18.83
N ALA A 28 -43.22 -35.77 19.33
CA ALA A 28 -43.42 -34.90 20.47
C ALA A 28 -43.24 -35.57 21.85
N ASN A 29 -42.94 -36.86 21.85
CA ASN A 29 -42.84 -37.62 23.09
C ASN A 29 -41.36 -37.78 23.46
N TRP A 30 -41.01 -37.70 24.78
CA TRP A 30 -39.68 -37.91 25.31
C TRP A 30 -39.10 -39.30 24.94
N ALA A 31 -39.96 -40.29 24.70
CA ALA A 31 -39.56 -41.59 24.24
C ALA A 31 -38.95 -41.62 22.81
N ALA A 32 -39.16 -40.59 22.03
CA ALA A 32 -38.61 -40.44 20.69
C ALA A 32 -37.18 -39.84 20.71
N LEU A 33 -36.73 -39.32 21.84
CA LEU A 33 -35.40 -38.74 21.95
C LEU A 33 -34.34 -39.82 22.15
N ALA A 34 -33.53 -40.00 21.11
CA ALA A 34 -32.30 -40.78 21.17
C ALA A 34 -31.10 -39.85 21.31
N TYR A 35 -30.24 -40.11 22.28
CA TYR A 35 -29.00 -39.37 22.42
C TYR A 35 -27.83 -40.30 22.69
N SER A 36 -26.66 -39.87 22.22
CA SER A 36 -25.39 -40.50 22.57
C SER A 36 -24.35 -39.45 22.86
N ILE A 37 -23.56 -39.69 23.90
CA ILE A 37 -22.40 -38.87 24.23
C ILE A 37 -21.24 -39.82 24.59
N GLY A 38 -20.07 -39.53 24.01
CA GLY A 38 -18.91 -40.34 24.28
C GLY A 38 -17.60 -39.74 23.77
N PRO A 39 -16.46 -40.12 24.38
CA PRO A 39 -15.14 -39.81 23.89
C PRO A 39 -14.82 -40.60 22.63
N SER A 40 -14.17 -39.93 21.65
CA SER A 40 -13.60 -40.59 20.46
C SER A 40 -12.11 -40.30 20.43
N ILE A 41 -11.29 -41.34 20.26
CA ILE A 41 -9.84 -41.22 20.12
C ILE A 41 -9.49 -41.69 18.69
N SER A 42 -8.83 -40.80 17.94
CA SER A 42 -8.36 -41.09 16.58
C SER A 42 -6.85 -40.93 16.52
N LEU A 43 -6.17 -42.03 16.20
CA LEU A 43 -4.72 -42.03 15.95
C LEU A 43 -4.47 -42.69 14.60
N PRO A 44 -4.01 -41.96 13.61
CA PRO A 44 -3.65 -42.54 12.33
C PRO A 44 -2.27 -43.21 12.42
N ILE A 45 -2.23 -44.52 12.27
CA ILE A 45 -1.05 -45.38 12.42
C ILE A 45 -0.20 -45.36 11.15
N PHE A 46 -0.83 -45.34 9.98
CA PHE A 46 -0.13 -45.36 8.69
C PHE A 46 -0.82 -44.41 7.71
N ASP A 47 -0.03 -43.51 7.10
CA ASP A 47 -0.54 -42.47 6.17
C ASP A 47 0.34 -42.31 4.92
N GLY A 48 1.25 -43.27 4.64
CA GLY A 48 2.14 -43.21 3.50
C GLY A 48 3.10 -42.03 3.49
N GLY A 49 3.41 -41.46 4.65
CA GLY A 49 4.32 -40.30 4.79
C GLY A 49 3.67 -38.94 4.55
N ARG A 50 2.35 -38.89 4.37
CA ARG A 50 1.61 -37.64 4.10
C ARG A 50 1.84 -36.57 5.15
N ARG A 51 1.86 -36.92 6.43
CA ARG A 51 2.08 -35.95 7.53
C ARG A 51 3.49 -35.38 7.56
N THR A 52 4.48 -36.26 7.30
CA THR A 52 5.89 -35.84 7.21
C THR A 52 6.03 -34.79 6.09
N ARG A 53 5.47 -35.08 4.91
CA ARG A 53 5.50 -34.13 3.79
C ARG A 53 4.69 -32.86 4.06
N THR A 54 3.57 -32.96 4.78
CA THR A 54 2.81 -31.79 5.22
C THR A 54 3.62 -30.94 6.20
N LEU A 55 4.34 -31.56 7.13
CA LEU A 55 5.21 -30.84 8.06
C LEU A 55 6.37 -30.13 7.33
N GLU A 56 7.01 -30.81 6.38
CA GLU A 56 8.05 -30.20 5.52
C GLU A 56 7.49 -29.00 4.74
N LEU A 57 6.32 -29.13 4.13
CA LEU A 57 5.63 -28.05 3.45
C LEU A 57 5.38 -26.85 4.39
N ARG A 58 4.87 -27.11 5.61
CA ARG A 58 4.62 -26.03 6.59
C ARG A 58 5.89 -25.33 7.06
N LYS A 59 7.00 -26.07 7.18
CA LYS A 59 8.31 -25.46 7.49
C LYS A 59 8.79 -24.57 6.34
N ALA A 60 8.69 -25.04 5.09
CA ALA A 60 9.04 -24.24 3.91
C ALA A 60 8.16 -22.97 3.81
N GLN A 61 6.85 -23.06 4.05
CA GLN A 61 5.94 -21.92 4.09
C GLN A 61 6.30 -20.92 5.20
N GLN A 62 6.77 -21.38 6.34
CA GLN A 62 7.25 -20.50 7.41
C GLN A 62 8.51 -19.73 6.99
N GLN A 63 9.45 -20.41 6.31
CA GLN A 63 10.66 -19.76 5.77
C GLN A 63 10.29 -18.73 4.69
N GLU A 64 9.39 -19.10 3.77
CA GLU A 64 8.85 -18.18 2.75
C GLU A 64 8.24 -16.94 3.37
N ALA A 65 7.38 -17.09 4.39
CA ALA A 65 6.78 -15.97 5.10
C ALA A 65 7.83 -15.04 5.73
N GLY A 66 8.91 -15.60 6.28
CA GLY A 66 10.04 -14.83 6.80
C GLY A 66 10.75 -14.01 5.73
N ILE A 67 10.99 -14.60 4.56
CA ILE A 67 11.62 -13.92 3.41
C ILE A 67 10.68 -12.82 2.86
N VAL A 68 9.38 -13.10 2.74
CA VAL A 68 8.38 -12.11 2.32
C VAL A 68 8.35 -10.91 3.27
N TYR A 69 8.39 -11.16 4.58
CA TYR A 69 8.47 -10.09 5.58
C TYR A 69 9.72 -9.21 5.38
N GLN A 70 10.91 -9.83 5.25
CA GLN A 70 12.16 -9.10 5.02
C GLN A 70 12.09 -8.27 3.72
N ARG A 71 11.58 -8.86 2.63
CA ARG A 71 11.38 -8.17 1.36
C ARG A 71 10.46 -6.96 1.51
N THR A 72 9.36 -7.12 2.25
CA THR A 72 8.39 -6.03 2.47
C THR A 72 9.03 -4.87 3.24
N VAL A 73 9.78 -5.17 4.30
CA VAL A 73 10.49 -4.14 5.09
C VAL A 73 11.52 -3.41 4.24
N LEU A 74 12.35 -4.14 3.50
CA LEU A 74 13.35 -3.53 2.60
C LEU A 74 12.67 -2.70 1.50
N GLY A 75 11.56 -3.19 0.94
CA GLY A 75 10.78 -2.45 -0.04
C GLY A 75 10.27 -1.12 0.51
N ALA A 76 9.72 -1.12 1.72
CA ALA A 76 9.24 0.10 2.38
C ALA A 76 10.39 1.11 2.64
N LEU A 77 11.56 0.64 3.06
CA LEU A 77 12.72 1.51 3.26
C LEU A 77 13.19 2.15 1.93
N HIS A 78 13.25 1.36 0.86
CA HIS A 78 13.60 1.88 -0.47
C HIS A 78 12.55 2.87 -1.01
N GLU A 79 11.27 2.64 -0.74
CA GLU A 79 10.20 3.57 -1.14
C GLU A 79 10.38 4.93 -0.48
N VAL A 80 10.69 4.97 0.82
CA VAL A 80 10.97 6.23 1.55
C VAL A 80 12.23 6.92 0.99
N ASP A 81 13.32 6.18 0.78
CA ASP A 81 14.58 6.72 0.25
C ASP A 81 14.39 7.33 -1.14
N ASN A 82 13.69 6.60 -2.03
CA ASN A 82 13.37 7.08 -3.37
C ASN A 82 12.49 8.34 -3.34
N ALA A 83 11.46 8.37 -2.48
CA ALA A 83 10.58 9.52 -2.34
C ALA A 83 11.33 10.76 -1.80
N LEU A 84 12.21 10.58 -0.82
CA LEU A 84 13.04 11.64 -0.27
C LEU A 84 14.03 12.20 -1.31
N THR A 85 14.68 11.30 -2.06
CA THR A 85 15.61 11.66 -3.12
C THR A 85 14.91 12.44 -4.24
N ALA A 86 13.74 11.96 -4.68
CA ALA A 86 12.94 12.62 -5.72
C ALA A 86 12.48 14.02 -5.27
N TYR A 87 11.99 14.15 -4.04
CA TYR A 87 11.59 15.42 -3.46
C TYR A 87 12.75 16.40 -3.41
N GLY A 88 13.90 16.00 -2.88
CA GLY A 88 15.07 16.86 -2.76
C GLY A 88 15.68 17.26 -4.12
N ALA A 89 15.65 16.35 -5.11
CA ALA A 89 16.11 16.64 -6.46
C ALA A 89 15.20 17.68 -7.15
N GLU A 90 13.87 17.52 -7.03
CA GLU A 90 12.93 18.44 -7.66
C GLU A 90 12.92 19.82 -7.00
N GLN A 91 13.15 19.93 -5.70
CA GLN A 91 13.34 21.23 -5.04
C GLN A 91 14.53 22.00 -5.63
N ARG A 92 15.67 21.32 -5.80
CA ARG A 92 16.84 21.95 -6.42
C ARG A 92 16.57 22.38 -7.86
N ARG A 93 15.89 21.51 -8.64
CA ARG A 93 15.47 21.84 -10.01
C ARG A 93 14.58 23.09 -10.05
N ARG A 94 13.57 23.15 -9.20
CA ARG A 94 12.68 24.33 -9.09
C ARG A 94 13.47 25.61 -8.79
N ASP A 95 14.45 25.54 -7.89
CA ASP A 95 15.25 26.71 -7.51
C ASP A 95 16.13 27.17 -8.67
N GLU A 96 16.68 26.25 -9.48
CA GLU A 96 17.42 26.60 -10.70
C GLU A 96 16.49 27.20 -11.79
N LEU A 97 15.29 26.64 -11.97
CA LEU A 97 14.30 27.20 -12.90
C LEU A 97 13.85 28.60 -12.47
N ALA A 98 13.69 28.86 -11.18
CA ALA A 98 13.38 30.19 -10.67
C ALA A 98 14.48 31.21 -11.00
N ARG A 99 15.77 30.79 -10.95
CA ARG A 99 16.89 31.62 -11.37
C ARG A 99 16.88 31.86 -12.90
N ALA A 100 16.59 30.81 -13.67
CA ALA A 100 16.48 30.95 -15.13
C ALA A 100 15.38 31.94 -15.53
N VAL A 101 14.19 31.87 -14.94
CA VAL A 101 13.10 32.84 -15.17
C VAL A 101 13.57 34.28 -14.87
N GLN A 102 14.33 34.48 -13.80
CA GLN A 102 14.87 35.82 -13.50
C GLN A 102 15.85 36.33 -14.57
N GLN A 103 16.69 35.44 -15.10
CA GLN A 103 17.63 35.79 -16.19
C GLN A 103 16.87 36.09 -17.48
N ASP A 104 15.87 35.31 -17.83
CA ASP A 104 15.05 35.53 -19.03
C ASP A 104 14.22 36.80 -18.95
N ARG A 105 13.71 37.17 -17.75
CA ARG A 105 13.08 38.48 -17.54
C ARG A 105 14.03 39.66 -17.82
N ARG A 106 15.29 39.55 -17.39
CA ARG A 106 16.32 40.53 -17.69
C ARG A 106 16.65 40.58 -19.18
N ALA A 107 16.72 39.43 -19.82
CA ALA A 107 16.94 39.31 -21.27
C ALA A 107 15.82 40.00 -22.08
N VAL A 108 14.56 39.80 -21.69
CA VAL A 108 13.40 40.46 -22.30
C VAL A 108 13.49 41.97 -22.12
N ALA A 109 13.84 42.45 -20.92
CA ALA A 109 13.99 43.89 -20.65
C ALA A 109 15.08 44.51 -21.53
N LEU A 110 16.26 43.87 -21.62
CA LEU A 110 17.36 44.32 -22.46
C LEU A 110 17.02 44.28 -23.95
N ALA A 111 16.31 43.23 -24.43
CA ALA A 111 15.88 43.15 -25.82
C ALA A 111 14.91 44.25 -26.20
N ARG A 112 13.98 44.64 -25.29
CA ARG A 112 13.07 45.78 -25.48
C ARG A 112 13.82 47.10 -25.55
N GLU A 113 14.73 47.34 -24.62
CA GLU A 113 15.54 48.55 -24.61
C GLU A 113 16.32 48.75 -25.90
N ARG A 114 16.98 47.67 -26.39
CA ARG A 114 17.72 47.70 -27.66
C ARG A 114 16.82 47.94 -28.88
N TYR A 115 15.61 47.36 -28.87
CA TYR A 115 14.63 47.63 -29.92
C TYR A 115 14.16 49.08 -29.92
N GLU A 116 13.86 49.65 -28.77
CA GLU A 116 13.46 51.06 -28.61
C GLU A 116 14.55 52.03 -29.03
N GLN A 117 15.83 51.66 -28.85
CA GLN A 117 16.99 52.39 -29.32
C GLN A 117 17.25 52.22 -30.83
N GLY A 118 16.46 51.37 -31.52
CA GLY A 118 16.64 51.06 -32.92
C GLY A 118 17.87 50.20 -33.28
N VAL A 119 18.51 49.59 -32.25
CA VAL A 119 19.74 48.76 -32.42
C VAL A 119 19.44 47.28 -32.64
N ALA A 120 18.21 46.84 -32.33
CA ALA A 120 17.81 45.44 -32.47
C ALA A 120 16.46 45.30 -33.18
N ASP A 121 16.28 44.16 -33.86
CA ASP A 121 15.01 43.79 -34.50
C ASP A 121 13.98 43.31 -33.46
N PHE A 122 12.69 43.59 -33.72
CA PHE A 122 11.58 43.08 -32.93
C PHE A 122 11.55 41.55 -32.76
N LEU A 123 12.07 40.84 -33.74
CA LEU A 123 12.20 39.37 -33.63
C LEU A 123 13.01 38.93 -32.41
N GLN A 124 14.03 39.70 -31.99
CA GLN A 124 14.80 39.39 -30.80
C GLN A 124 13.96 39.54 -29.53
N VAL A 125 13.08 40.56 -29.44
CA VAL A 125 12.13 40.73 -28.35
C VAL A 125 11.17 39.54 -28.27
N LEU A 126 10.61 39.13 -29.44
CA LEU A 126 9.68 37.98 -29.48
C LEU A 126 10.35 36.67 -29.09
N THR A 127 11.62 36.50 -29.53
CA THR A 127 12.38 35.29 -29.15
C THR A 127 12.65 35.25 -27.64
N ALA A 128 13.06 36.36 -27.05
CA ALA A 128 13.27 36.44 -25.60
C ALA A 128 11.96 36.25 -24.80
N GLN A 129 10.83 36.77 -25.27
CA GLN A 129 9.52 36.54 -24.64
C GLN A 129 9.09 35.07 -24.70
N ARG A 130 9.34 34.38 -25.80
CA ARG A 130 9.04 32.95 -25.93
C ARG A 130 9.90 32.11 -24.97
N ALA A 131 11.19 32.44 -24.83
CA ALA A 131 12.08 31.78 -23.89
C ALA A 131 11.59 31.98 -22.45
N LEU A 132 11.24 33.21 -22.07
CA LEU A 132 10.68 33.51 -20.76
C LEU A 132 9.40 32.72 -20.47
N LEU A 133 8.46 32.66 -21.43
CA LEU A 133 7.21 31.93 -21.27
C LEU A 133 7.46 30.42 -21.05
N ALA A 134 8.39 29.85 -21.81
CA ALA A 134 8.77 28.43 -21.63
C ALA A 134 9.39 28.18 -20.24
N ALA A 135 10.31 29.04 -19.81
CA ALA A 135 10.90 28.94 -18.48
C ALA A 135 9.89 29.11 -17.34
N GLU A 136 8.92 30.02 -17.49
CA GLU A 136 7.82 30.18 -16.51
C GLU A 136 6.90 28.96 -16.45
N GLN A 137 6.64 28.31 -17.58
CA GLN A 137 5.89 27.06 -17.65
C GLN A 137 6.65 25.92 -16.95
N ASP A 138 7.94 25.76 -17.25
CA ASP A 138 8.78 24.74 -16.62
C ASP A 138 8.85 24.93 -15.09
N LEU A 139 8.91 26.18 -14.62
CA LEU A 139 8.89 26.49 -13.19
C LEU A 139 7.55 26.11 -12.54
N ALA A 140 6.42 26.37 -13.20
CA ALA A 140 5.09 26.03 -12.71
C ALA A 140 4.92 24.49 -12.61
N ASP A 141 5.37 23.77 -13.63
CA ASP A 141 5.33 22.31 -13.68
C ASP A 141 6.22 21.71 -12.57
N SER A 142 7.43 22.22 -12.40
CA SER A 142 8.33 21.78 -11.32
C SER A 142 7.75 22.07 -9.93
N THR A 143 7.11 23.23 -9.73
CA THR A 143 6.45 23.56 -8.46
C THR A 143 5.32 22.57 -8.13
N THR A 144 4.55 22.17 -9.13
CA THR A 144 3.51 21.15 -9.00
C THR A 144 4.12 19.79 -8.66
N THR A 145 5.23 19.44 -9.33
CA THR A 145 5.95 18.18 -9.09
C THR A 145 6.53 18.11 -7.67
N VAL A 146 7.07 19.23 -7.14
CA VAL A 146 7.52 19.31 -5.73
C VAL A 146 6.39 18.99 -4.78
N SER A 147 5.19 19.54 -5.01
CA SER A 147 4.02 19.26 -4.18
C SER A 147 3.59 17.80 -4.25
N THR A 148 3.59 17.22 -5.44
CA THR A 148 3.25 15.80 -5.66
C THR A 148 4.27 14.88 -4.98
N ASN A 149 5.57 15.17 -5.11
CA ASN A 149 6.63 14.40 -4.45
C ASN A 149 6.55 14.51 -2.92
N LEU A 150 6.15 15.67 -2.39
CA LEU A 150 5.91 15.82 -0.95
C LEU A 150 4.78 14.91 -0.47
N VAL A 151 3.66 14.85 -1.20
CA VAL A 151 2.56 13.94 -0.89
C VAL A 151 3.01 12.48 -0.98
N ALA A 152 3.81 12.12 -1.99
CA ALA A 152 4.37 10.78 -2.13
C ALA A 152 5.26 10.41 -0.94
N LEU A 153 6.09 11.35 -0.46
CA LEU A 153 6.93 11.17 0.72
C LEU A 153 6.10 10.95 1.98
N TYR A 154 5.04 11.74 2.19
CA TYR A 154 4.12 11.52 3.32
C TYR A 154 3.46 10.14 3.27
N LYS A 155 3.04 9.69 2.09
CA LYS A 155 2.45 8.35 1.91
C LYS A 155 3.46 7.25 2.22
N ALA A 156 4.70 7.36 1.74
CA ALA A 156 5.76 6.40 1.99
C ALA A 156 6.12 6.28 3.49
N LEU A 157 6.03 7.40 4.23
CA LEU A 157 6.23 7.42 5.68
C LEU A 157 5.02 6.88 6.48
N GLY A 158 3.94 6.48 5.81
CA GLY A 158 2.73 6.01 6.48
C GLY A 158 1.92 7.12 7.15
N GLY A 159 2.19 8.38 6.84
CA GLY A 159 1.48 9.54 7.39
C GLY A 159 0.24 9.92 6.55
N GLY A 160 -0.67 10.64 7.18
CA GLY A 160 -1.86 11.20 6.51
C GLY A 160 -3.21 10.70 7.04
N TRP A 161 -3.22 9.66 7.88
CA TRP A 161 -4.46 9.12 8.45
C TRP A 161 -4.81 9.72 9.83
N SER A 162 -3.82 10.22 10.58
CA SER A 162 -3.96 10.56 11.99
C SER A 162 -4.56 11.94 12.28
N ASN A 163 -4.82 12.75 11.26
CA ASN A 163 -5.32 14.12 11.41
C ASN A 163 -6.57 14.45 10.59
N MET A 164 -7.35 13.44 10.16
CA MET A 164 -8.73 13.76 9.80
C MET A 164 -9.50 13.98 11.11
N PRO A 165 -9.99 15.22 11.39
CA PRO A 165 -10.96 15.40 12.44
C PRO A 165 -12.13 14.50 12.10
N GLU A 166 -12.53 13.65 13.06
CA GLU A 166 -13.73 12.81 12.98
C GLU A 166 -14.88 13.77 12.62
N VAL A 167 -15.38 13.64 11.40
CA VAL A 167 -16.55 14.40 10.97
C VAL A 167 -17.68 13.87 11.83
N ALA A 168 -18.04 14.62 12.88
CA ALA A 168 -19.21 14.35 13.68
C ALA A 168 -20.41 14.32 12.72
N VAL A 169 -20.88 13.10 12.41
CA VAL A 169 -22.15 12.92 11.72
C VAL A 169 -23.22 13.29 12.74
N GLU A 170 -23.62 14.57 12.74
CA GLU A 170 -24.84 14.99 13.42
C GLU A 170 -25.99 14.18 12.84
N SER A 171 -26.48 13.23 13.65
CA SER A 171 -27.71 12.50 13.36
C SER A 171 -28.87 13.48 13.46
N VAL A 172 -29.47 13.78 12.30
CA VAL A 172 -30.80 14.41 12.19
C VAL A 172 -31.85 13.34 12.40
#